data_5ec5dc1bd1b1487524e2c134f76daa9d
#
_entry.id   5ec5dc1bd1b1487524e2c134f76daa9d
#
_cell.length_a   1.000
_cell.length_b   1.000
_cell.length_c   1.000
_cell.angle_alpha   90.00
_cell.angle_beta   90.00
_cell.angle_gamma   90.00
#
_symmetry.space_group_name_H-M   'P 1'
#
loop_
_entity.id
_entity.type
_entity.pdbx_description
1 polymer ?
#
loop_
_entity_poly.entity_id
_entity_poly.type
_entity_poly.pdbx_seq_one_letter_code
_entity_poly.pdbx_strand_id
1 'polypeptide(L)'
;SEMCIRDRCRMFVGNGARVLIEESLKVSGDPKASRIEEGMKIYGRIFDQNCTYHVTLYEGIPEMLKALKDRGIHLAVLSNKPDRQTVKVVKEIFGDNIFDYAQGQKDGIRRKPEPDGVWYLMEQMQVSKEECLYIGDSEVDAATGKNAGLKTIGVLWGFRDRKTLETAGADHLIERPEELLQFV
;
A
#
# COMPACT_ATOMS: atom_id res chain seq x y z
N SER A 1 -6.23 2.38 -29.25
CA SER A 1 -7.17 1.55 -28.50
C SER A 1 -7.56 2.28 -27.23
N GLU A 2 -8.85 2.49 -26.99
CA GLU A 2 -9.32 3.06 -25.73
C GLU A 2 -8.97 2.10 -24.60
N MET A 3 -8.15 2.57 -23.66
CA MET A 3 -7.84 1.87 -22.43
C MET A 3 -9.13 1.73 -21.60
N CYS A 4 -9.44 0.53 -21.12
CA CYS A 4 -10.68 0.34 -20.37
C CYS A 4 -10.65 1.13 -19.05
N ILE A 5 -11.82 1.45 -18.49
CA ILE A 5 -11.93 2.22 -17.24
C ILE A 5 -11.14 1.57 -16.10
N ARG A 6 -11.14 0.24 -16.04
CA ARG A 6 -10.42 -0.54 -15.02
C ARG A 6 -8.91 -0.31 -15.10
N ASP A 7 -8.33 -0.33 -16.30
CA ASP A 7 -6.90 -0.12 -16.50
C ASP A 7 -6.48 1.31 -16.17
N ARG A 8 -7.32 2.29 -16.51
CA ARG A 8 -7.11 3.69 -16.10
C ARG A 8 -7.13 3.86 -14.59
N CYS A 9 -8.10 3.26 -13.90
CA CYS A 9 -8.16 3.31 -12.44
C CYS A 9 -6.90 2.70 -11.79
N ARG A 10 -6.35 1.59 -12.33
CA ARG A 10 -5.10 1.01 -11.83
C ARG A 10 -3.92 1.98 -11.88
N MET A 11 -3.85 2.84 -12.90
CA MET A 11 -2.79 3.86 -13.01
C MET A 11 -2.91 4.96 -11.97
N PHE A 12 -4.12 5.26 -11.50
CA PHE A 12 -4.37 6.35 -10.54
C PHE A 12 -4.27 5.91 -9.07
N VAL A 13 -4.22 4.60 -8.82
CA VAL A 13 -4.07 4.03 -7.47
C VAL A 13 -2.63 4.21 -6.98
N GLY A 14 -2.46 4.45 -5.67
CA GLY A 14 -1.17 4.58 -4.98
C GLY A 14 -1.02 5.93 -4.26
N ASN A 15 -1.48 7.02 -4.85
CA ASN A 15 -1.33 8.39 -4.34
C ASN A 15 -2.52 8.88 -3.48
N GLY A 16 -3.33 7.97 -2.96
CA GLY A 16 -4.49 8.26 -2.10
C GLY A 16 -5.78 8.53 -2.86
N ALA A 17 -6.90 8.50 -2.11
CA ALA A 17 -8.24 8.56 -2.68
C ALA A 17 -8.52 9.86 -3.45
N ARG A 18 -8.02 11.01 -2.96
CA ARG A 18 -8.26 12.29 -3.61
C ARG A 18 -7.65 12.34 -5.01
N VAL A 19 -6.42 11.88 -5.18
CA VAL A 19 -5.75 11.83 -6.48
C VAL A 19 -6.49 10.86 -7.42
N LEU A 20 -6.89 9.70 -6.93
CA LEU A 20 -7.69 8.74 -7.70
C LEU A 20 -8.98 9.38 -8.25
N ILE A 21 -9.74 10.09 -7.43
CA ILE A 21 -11.00 10.72 -7.85
C ILE A 21 -10.74 11.90 -8.78
N GLU A 22 -9.73 12.73 -8.49
CA GLU A 22 -9.34 13.86 -9.33
C GLU A 22 -8.98 13.42 -10.76
N GLU A 23 -8.07 12.43 -10.89
CA GLU A 23 -7.67 11.90 -12.18
C GLU A 23 -8.84 11.21 -12.91
N SER A 24 -9.70 10.52 -12.17
CA SER A 24 -10.92 9.92 -12.74
C SER A 24 -11.88 10.97 -13.30
N LEU A 25 -12.06 12.10 -12.62
CA LEU A 25 -12.89 13.22 -13.11
C LEU A 25 -12.29 13.86 -14.36
N LYS A 26 -10.96 14.10 -14.37
CA LYS A 26 -10.26 14.68 -15.53
C LYS A 26 -10.46 13.86 -16.80
N VAL A 27 -10.29 12.54 -16.72
CA VAL A 27 -10.46 11.65 -17.87
C VAL A 27 -11.92 11.40 -18.23
N SER A 28 -12.87 11.74 -17.36
CA SER A 28 -14.32 11.59 -17.57
C SER A 28 -15.01 12.88 -18.05
N GLY A 29 -14.23 13.91 -18.43
CA GLY A 29 -14.76 15.14 -19.03
C GLY A 29 -14.86 16.33 -18.08
N ASP A 30 -14.30 16.25 -16.87
CA ASP A 30 -14.12 17.37 -15.95
C ASP A 30 -12.63 17.68 -15.75
N PRO A 31 -11.96 18.34 -16.74
CA PRO A 31 -10.50 18.54 -16.70
C PRO A 31 -10.01 19.42 -15.54
N LYS A 32 -10.90 20.19 -14.94
CA LYS A 32 -10.60 21.02 -13.76
C LYS A 32 -10.93 20.32 -12.44
N ALA A 33 -11.43 19.08 -12.50
CA ALA A 33 -11.92 18.34 -11.34
C ALA A 33 -12.87 19.18 -10.44
N SER A 34 -13.74 19.97 -11.09
CA SER A 34 -14.62 20.93 -10.40
C SER A 34 -15.59 20.24 -9.42
N ARG A 35 -15.85 18.94 -9.62
CA ARG A 35 -16.74 18.12 -8.78
C ARG A 35 -15.97 17.24 -7.78
N ILE A 36 -14.73 17.58 -7.44
CA ILE A 36 -13.87 16.73 -6.57
C ILE A 36 -14.51 16.48 -5.19
N GLU A 37 -15.10 17.48 -4.57
CA GLU A 37 -15.68 17.32 -3.23
C GLU A 37 -16.92 16.41 -3.24
N GLU A 38 -17.76 16.52 -4.28
CA GLU A 38 -18.88 15.60 -4.51
C GLU A 38 -18.38 14.17 -4.75
N GLY A 39 -17.37 14.03 -5.63
CA GLY A 39 -16.74 12.75 -5.95
C GLY A 39 -16.14 12.08 -4.70
N MET A 40 -15.43 12.81 -3.87
CA MET A 40 -14.87 12.33 -2.62
C MET A 40 -15.95 11.86 -1.63
N LYS A 41 -17.05 12.59 -1.51
CA LYS A 41 -18.19 12.21 -0.65
C LYS A 41 -18.84 10.90 -1.12
N ILE A 42 -19.06 10.76 -2.41
CA ILE A 42 -19.65 9.55 -3.01
C ILE A 42 -18.69 8.37 -2.83
N TYR A 43 -17.41 8.57 -3.18
CA TYR A 43 -16.37 7.56 -3.02
C TYR A 43 -16.27 7.06 -1.57
N GLY A 44 -16.19 7.98 -0.59
CA GLY A 44 -16.09 7.63 0.82
C GLY A 44 -17.23 6.73 1.28
N ARG A 45 -18.47 7.09 0.93
CA ARG A 45 -19.66 6.30 1.27
C ARG A 45 -19.64 4.89 0.65
N ILE A 46 -19.31 4.80 -0.64
CA ILE A 46 -19.30 3.52 -1.36
C ILE A 46 -18.15 2.67 -0.85
N PHE A 47 -16.97 3.26 -0.68
CA PHE A 47 -15.78 2.55 -0.27
C PHE A 47 -15.86 2.03 1.17
N ASP A 48 -16.45 2.79 2.09
CA ASP A 48 -16.70 2.33 3.46
C ASP A 48 -17.49 1.02 3.54
N GLN A 49 -18.45 0.86 2.62
CA GLN A 49 -19.31 -0.33 2.57
C GLN A 49 -18.67 -1.50 1.81
N ASN A 50 -17.75 -1.22 0.89
CA ASN A 50 -17.27 -2.19 -0.09
C ASN A 50 -15.74 -2.37 -0.12
N CYS A 51 -14.99 -1.85 0.86
CA CYS A 51 -13.52 -1.88 0.83
C CYS A 51 -12.92 -3.30 0.86
N THR A 52 -13.71 -4.30 1.25
CA THR A 52 -13.35 -5.73 1.25
C THR A 52 -14.12 -6.54 0.21
N TYR A 53 -14.99 -5.90 -0.58
CA TYR A 53 -15.80 -6.59 -1.59
C TYR A 53 -14.93 -7.18 -2.71
N HIS A 54 -15.05 -8.50 -2.91
CA HIS A 54 -14.24 -9.26 -3.87
C HIS A 54 -12.71 -9.08 -3.73
N VAL A 55 -12.23 -8.79 -2.53
CA VAL A 55 -10.79 -8.81 -2.23
C VAL A 55 -10.35 -10.25 -2.03
N THR A 56 -9.34 -10.65 -2.78
CA THR A 56 -8.67 -11.96 -2.66
C THR A 56 -7.18 -11.75 -2.41
N LEU A 57 -6.59 -12.62 -1.62
CA LEU A 57 -5.15 -12.63 -1.40
C LEU A 57 -4.42 -13.16 -2.65
N TYR A 58 -3.23 -12.65 -2.90
CA TYR A 58 -2.32 -13.29 -3.85
C TYR A 58 -1.89 -14.65 -3.31
N GLU A 59 -1.65 -15.59 -4.21
CA GLU A 59 -1.16 -16.94 -3.88
C GLU A 59 0.15 -16.84 -3.09
N GLY A 60 0.31 -17.67 -2.06
CA GLY A 60 1.50 -17.74 -1.20
C GLY A 60 1.56 -16.66 -0.09
N ILE A 61 0.68 -15.64 -0.10
CA ILE A 61 0.69 -14.60 0.95
C ILE A 61 0.36 -15.18 2.34
N PRO A 62 -0.70 -15.99 2.52
CA PRO A 62 -1.00 -16.54 3.85
C PRO A 62 0.14 -17.38 4.42
N GLU A 63 0.75 -18.22 3.59
CA GLU A 63 1.85 -19.10 3.96
C GLU A 63 3.11 -18.32 4.36
N MET A 64 3.46 -17.31 3.57
CA MET A 64 4.58 -16.41 3.85
C MET A 64 4.37 -15.65 5.17
N LEU A 65 3.19 -15.03 5.37
CA LEU A 65 2.87 -14.30 6.60
C LEU A 65 2.93 -15.20 7.83
N LYS A 66 2.39 -16.42 7.71
CA LYS A 66 2.48 -17.42 8.78
C LYS A 66 3.95 -17.76 9.10
N ALA A 67 4.77 -18.00 8.09
CA ALA A 67 6.19 -18.34 8.28
C ALA A 67 6.96 -17.18 8.93
N LEU A 68 6.66 -15.93 8.60
CA LEU A 68 7.25 -14.75 9.26
C LEU A 68 6.84 -14.66 10.74
N LYS A 69 5.57 -14.87 11.05
CA LYS A 69 5.11 -14.88 12.45
C LYS A 69 5.71 -16.05 13.25
N ASP A 70 5.82 -17.23 12.67
CA ASP A 70 6.46 -18.40 13.30
C ASP A 70 7.96 -18.13 13.62
N ARG A 71 8.62 -17.22 12.89
CA ARG A 71 9.99 -16.75 13.17
C ARG A 71 10.04 -15.59 14.18
N GLY A 72 8.91 -15.15 14.72
CA GLY A 72 8.83 -14.03 15.66
C GLY A 72 8.98 -12.63 15.00
N ILE A 73 8.82 -12.53 13.68
CA ILE A 73 8.90 -11.26 12.96
C ILE A 73 7.66 -10.42 13.25
N HIS A 74 7.87 -9.14 13.59
CA HIS A 74 6.81 -8.16 13.70
C HIS A 74 6.36 -7.69 12.32
N LEU A 75 5.05 -7.60 12.12
CA LEU A 75 4.45 -7.24 10.84
C LEU A 75 3.58 -5.99 10.97
N ALA A 76 3.79 -5.02 10.08
CA ALA A 76 2.98 -3.82 10.03
C ALA A 76 2.52 -3.50 8.60
N VAL A 77 1.33 -2.89 8.49
CA VAL A 77 0.79 -2.37 7.22
C VAL A 77 0.80 -0.86 7.24
N LEU A 78 1.36 -0.23 6.20
CA LEU A 78 1.27 1.21 5.94
C LEU A 78 0.64 1.49 4.58
N SER A 79 -0.43 2.28 4.54
CA SER A 79 -1.18 2.57 3.32
C SER A 79 -1.55 4.05 3.18
N ASN A 80 -1.60 4.55 1.93
CA ASN A 80 -2.21 5.85 1.60
C ASN A 80 -3.75 5.82 1.55
N LYS A 81 -4.35 4.65 1.75
CA LYS A 81 -5.79 4.49 1.97
C LYS A 81 -6.17 5.14 3.31
N PRO A 82 -7.37 5.73 3.47
CA PRO A 82 -7.78 6.27 4.76
C PRO A 82 -7.67 5.25 5.89
N ASP A 83 -7.28 5.66 7.07
CA ASP A 83 -6.91 4.78 8.18
C ASP A 83 -8.03 3.80 8.56
N ARG A 84 -9.26 4.30 8.71
CA ARG A 84 -10.42 3.46 9.06
C ARG A 84 -10.62 2.28 8.10
N GLN A 85 -10.50 2.53 6.78
CA GLN A 85 -10.65 1.49 5.79
C GLN A 85 -9.42 0.55 5.73
N THR A 86 -8.23 1.07 6.00
CA THR A 86 -7.02 0.24 6.09
C THR A 86 -7.14 -0.77 7.22
N VAL A 87 -7.45 -0.30 8.43
CA VAL A 87 -7.65 -1.17 9.60
C VAL A 87 -8.77 -2.18 9.36
N LYS A 88 -9.90 -1.73 8.80
CA LYS A 88 -11.01 -2.63 8.46
C LYS A 88 -10.60 -3.73 7.49
N VAL A 89 -9.93 -3.37 6.39
CA VAL A 89 -9.46 -4.35 5.38
C VAL A 89 -8.50 -5.36 6.00
N VAL A 90 -7.50 -4.88 6.74
CA VAL A 90 -6.51 -5.78 7.38
C VAL A 90 -7.20 -6.74 8.34
N LYS A 91 -8.09 -6.24 9.19
CA LYS A 91 -8.81 -7.07 10.15
C LYS A 91 -9.74 -8.11 9.50
N GLU A 92 -10.51 -7.70 8.49
CA GLU A 92 -11.48 -8.60 7.83
C GLU A 92 -10.80 -9.65 6.95
N ILE A 93 -9.65 -9.33 6.35
CA ILE A 93 -8.94 -10.24 5.43
C ILE A 93 -7.95 -11.16 6.16
N PHE A 94 -7.23 -10.65 7.17
CA PHE A 94 -6.14 -11.37 7.83
C PHE A 94 -6.44 -11.74 9.29
N GLY A 95 -7.53 -11.21 9.87
CA GLY A 95 -7.84 -11.38 11.30
C GLY A 95 -7.00 -10.46 12.20
N ASP A 96 -7.10 -10.70 13.51
CA ASP A 96 -6.52 -9.81 14.53
C ASP A 96 -5.06 -10.14 14.88
N ASN A 97 -4.51 -11.29 14.43
CA ASN A 97 -3.27 -11.83 14.96
C ASN A 97 -2.08 -11.87 13.99
N ILE A 98 -2.27 -11.43 12.75
CA ILE A 98 -1.19 -11.46 11.75
C ILE A 98 -0.34 -10.21 11.82
N PHE A 99 -0.97 -9.04 11.78
CA PHE A 99 -0.25 -7.76 11.80
C PHE A 99 -0.30 -7.16 13.21
N ASP A 100 0.86 -6.76 13.71
CA ASP A 100 0.99 -6.07 15.00
C ASP A 100 0.45 -4.64 14.90
N TYR A 101 0.58 -4.01 13.72
CA TYR A 101 0.04 -2.68 13.41
C TYR A 101 -0.54 -2.60 12.01
N ALA A 102 -1.61 -1.83 11.86
CA ALA A 102 -2.16 -1.43 10.57
C ALA A 102 -2.47 0.07 10.61
N GLN A 103 -1.86 0.81 9.68
CA GLN A 103 -2.04 2.26 9.59
C GLN A 103 -2.32 2.68 8.16
N GLY A 104 -3.39 3.43 8.00
CA GLY A 104 -3.67 4.20 6.80
C GLY A 104 -3.30 5.67 6.95
N GLN A 105 -3.83 6.50 6.05
CA GLN A 105 -3.64 7.95 6.12
C GLN A 105 -4.39 8.53 7.31
N LYS A 106 -3.66 9.26 8.15
CA LYS A 106 -4.16 10.01 9.30
C LYS A 106 -3.81 11.49 9.16
N ASP A 107 -4.62 12.34 9.78
CA ASP A 107 -4.30 13.76 9.90
C ASP A 107 -3.02 13.95 10.72
N GLY A 108 -2.18 14.89 10.28
CA GLY A 108 -0.90 15.18 10.94
C GLY A 108 0.26 14.27 10.56
N ILE A 109 0.01 13.17 9.81
CA ILE A 109 1.05 12.29 9.27
C ILE A 109 1.08 12.46 7.75
N ARG A 110 2.23 12.87 7.21
CA ARG A 110 2.39 12.99 5.76
C ARG A 110 2.30 11.61 5.11
N ARG A 111 1.56 11.54 4.00
CA ARG A 111 1.35 10.29 3.27
C ARG A 111 2.61 9.84 2.53
N LYS A 112 2.70 8.57 2.21
CA LYS A 112 3.72 8.03 1.30
C LYS A 112 3.78 8.86 0.01
N PRO A 113 4.96 9.20 -0.51
CA PRO A 113 6.29 8.65 -0.20
C PRO A 113 7.01 9.30 0.99
N GLU A 114 6.38 10.20 1.74
CA GLU A 114 7.00 10.72 2.96
C GLU A 114 7.16 9.61 4.01
N PRO A 115 8.28 9.59 4.77
CA PRO A 115 8.62 8.49 5.66
C PRO A 115 7.92 8.52 7.01
N ASP A 116 7.12 9.55 7.29
CA ASP A 116 6.53 9.82 8.61
C ASP A 116 5.76 8.61 9.17
N GLY A 117 4.94 7.95 8.34
CA GLY A 117 4.20 6.77 8.74
C GLY A 117 5.11 5.57 9.06
N VAL A 118 6.23 5.43 8.35
CA VAL A 118 7.23 4.38 8.64
C VAL A 118 7.87 4.62 9.98
N TRP A 119 8.38 5.83 10.22
CA TRP A 119 9.03 6.18 11.49
C TRP A 119 8.07 6.05 12.67
N TYR A 120 6.81 6.46 12.50
CA TYR A 120 5.78 6.25 13.52
C TYR A 120 5.60 4.76 13.85
N LEU A 121 5.48 3.88 12.84
CA LEU A 121 5.33 2.44 13.06
C LEU A 121 6.58 1.82 13.71
N MET A 122 7.78 2.23 13.31
CA MET A 122 9.04 1.79 13.93
C MET A 122 9.10 2.16 15.41
N GLU A 123 8.69 3.39 15.77
CA GLU A 123 8.59 3.84 17.16
C GLU A 123 7.61 2.99 17.98
N GLN A 124 6.41 2.71 17.40
CA GLN A 124 5.42 1.86 18.07
C GLN A 124 5.91 0.43 18.30
N MET A 125 6.68 -0.12 17.37
CA MET A 125 7.25 -1.47 17.45
C MET A 125 8.60 -1.51 18.20
N GLN A 126 9.17 -0.36 18.54
CA GLN A 126 10.46 -0.22 19.22
C GLN A 126 11.61 -0.91 18.45
N VAL A 127 11.62 -0.78 17.12
CA VAL A 127 12.61 -1.38 16.23
C VAL A 127 13.49 -0.32 15.58
N SER A 128 14.74 -0.68 15.29
CA SER A 128 15.71 0.16 14.57
C SER A 128 15.56 0.00 13.04
N LYS A 129 16.23 0.87 12.28
CA LYS A 129 16.23 0.80 10.81
C LYS A 129 16.88 -0.48 10.28
N GLU A 130 17.92 -0.92 10.95
CA GLU A 130 18.70 -2.10 10.58
C GLU A 130 17.89 -3.40 10.75
N GLU A 131 16.86 -3.37 11.59
CA GLU A 131 15.96 -4.49 11.85
C GLU A 131 14.71 -4.48 10.96
N CYS A 132 14.58 -3.46 10.08
CA CYS A 132 13.37 -3.28 9.29
C CYS A 132 13.61 -3.52 7.79
N LEU A 133 12.62 -4.13 7.15
CA LEU A 133 12.47 -4.19 5.70
C LEU A 133 11.19 -3.46 5.29
N TYR A 134 11.26 -2.69 4.21
CA TYR A 134 10.08 -2.11 3.59
C TYR A 134 9.72 -2.88 2.32
N ILE A 135 8.48 -3.33 2.23
CA ILE A 135 7.99 -4.16 1.12
C ILE A 135 6.84 -3.43 0.43
N GLY A 136 6.88 -3.36 -0.90
CA GLY A 136 5.81 -2.73 -1.66
C GLY A 136 5.82 -3.04 -3.15
N ASP A 137 4.76 -2.65 -3.84
CA ASP A 137 4.50 -2.98 -5.23
C ASP A 137 4.45 -1.76 -6.17
N SER A 138 4.86 -0.59 -5.68
CA SER A 138 4.79 0.65 -6.44
C SER A 138 6.03 1.53 -6.29
N GLU A 139 6.16 2.49 -7.21
CA GLU A 139 7.16 3.56 -7.14
C GLU A 139 7.03 4.40 -5.86
N VAL A 140 5.81 4.54 -5.35
CA VAL A 140 5.55 5.24 -4.08
C VAL A 140 6.14 4.45 -2.91
N ASP A 141 6.04 3.13 -2.95
CA ASP A 141 6.59 2.26 -1.90
C ASP A 141 8.11 2.27 -1.91
N ALA A 142 8.73 2.12 -3.09
CA ALA A 142 10.18 2.18 -3.23
C ALA A 142 10.73 3.53 -2.72
N ALA A 143 10.08 4.64 -3.10
CA ALA A 143 10.46 5.96 -2.61
C ALA A 143 10.24 6.09 -1.08
N THR A 144 9.18 5.51 -0.52
CA THR A 144 8.91 5.53 0.93
C THR A 144 10.01 4.84 1.71
N GLY A 145 10.36 3.60 1.33
CA GLY A 145 11.42 2.85 2.00
C GLY A 145 12.76 3.59 1.93
N LYS A 146 13.13 4.10 0.76
CA LYS A 146 14.32 4.92 0.56
C LYS A 146 14.33 6.18 1.42
N ASN A 147 13.22 6.93 1.45
CA ASN A 147 13.11 8.15 2.27
C ASN A 147 13.16 7.85 3.77
N ALA A 148 12.69 6.68 4.19
CA ALA A 148 12.80 6.22 5.57
C ALA A 148 14.21 5.70 5.92
N GLY A 149 15.06 5.46 4.93
CA GLY A 149 16.39 4.88 5.09
C GLY A 149 16.36 3.38 5.35
N LEU A 150 15.35 2.68 4.82
CA LEU A 150 15.17 1.24 4.97
C LEU A 150 15.58 0.49 3.70
N LYS A 151 16.02 -0.75 3.86
CA LYS A 151 16.15 -1.70 2.76
C LYS A 151 14.77 -1.99 2.18
N THR A 152 14.64 -1.84 0.86
CA THR A 152 13.34 -1.89 0.18
C THR A 152 13.27 -3.08 -0.78
N ILE A 153 12.21 -3.87 -0.64
CA ILE A 153 11.92 -5.02 -1.51
C ILE A 153 10.69 -4.72 -2.35
N GLY A 154 10.87 -4.66 -3.67
CA GLY A 154 9.77 -4.54 -4.62
C GLY A 154 9.18 -5.91 -4.94
N VAL A 155 7.85 -6.01 -4.97
CA VAL A 155 7.13 -7.25 -5.29
C VAL A 155 6.48 -7.17 -6.67
N LEU A 156 6.67 -8.21 -7.50
CA LEU A 156 6.26 -8.21 -8.90
C LEU A 156 4.85 -8.77 -9.16
N TRP A 157 4.18 -9.28 -8.14
CA TRP A 157 2.77 -9.70 -8.24
C TRP A 157 1.75 -8.56 -8.06
N GLY A 158 2.21 -7.32 -7.82
CA GLY A 158 1.37 -6.16 -7.56
C GLY A 158 1.02 -5.32 -8.79
N PHE A 159 0.99 -3.98 -8.61
CA PHE A 159 0.50 -3.03 -9.61
C PHE A 159 1.55 -2.62 -10.65
N ARG A 160 2.84 -2.67 -10.33
CA ARG A 160 3.91 -2.15 -11.19
C ARG A 160 4.81 -3.25 -11.72
N ASP A 161 5.40 -2.99 -12.87
CA ASP A 161 6.36 -3.87 -13.50
C ASP A 161 7.77 -3.72 -12.91
N ARG A 162 8.65 -4.65 -13.26
CA ARG A 162 10.05 -4.69 -12.84
C ARG A 162 10.77 -3.39 -13.12
N LYS A 163 10.65 -2.86 -14.35
CA LYS A 163 11.34 -1.65 -14.78
C LYS A 163 10.96 -0.44 -13.93
N THR A 164 9.70 -0.31 -13.61
CA THR A 164 9.18 0.78 -12.75
C THR A 164 9.78 0.69 -11.35
N LEU A 165 9.79 -0.49 -10.72
CA LEU A 165 10.32 -0.68 -9.38
C LEU A 165 11.85 -0.50 -9.32
N GLU A 166 12.59 -0.99 -10.32
CA GLU A 166 14.04 -0.77 -10.46
C GLU A 166 14.36 0.72 -10.61
N THR A 167 13.62 1.42 -11.48
CA THR A 167 13.82 2.87 -11.70
C THR A 167 13.50 3.67 -10.44
N ALA A 168 12.51 3.24 -9.64
CA ALA A 168 12.15 3.87 -8.38
C ALA A 168 13.16 3.59 -7.26
N GLY A 169 14.09 2.65 -7.45
CA GLY A 169 15.19 2.37 -6.55
C GLY A 169 14.88 1.33 -5.47
N ALA A 170 14.05 0.33 -5.78
CA ALA A 170 13.94 -0.86 -4.93
C ALA A 170 15.29 -1.60 -4.90
N ASP A 171 15.77 -1.97 -3.70
CA ASP A 171 17.07 -2.63 -3.53
C ASP A 171 17.05 -4.07 -4.03
N HIS A 172 15.92 -4.75 -3.89
CA HIS A 172 15.68 -6.10 -4.38
C HIS A 172 14.30 -6.22 -5.00
N LEU A 173 14.15 -7.17 -5.92
CA LEU A 173 12.86 -7.55 -6.48
C LEU A 173 12.62 -9.04 -6.27
N ILE A 174 11.38 -9.37 -5.89
CA ILE A 174 10.94 -10.76 -5.71
C ILE A 174 9.70 -11.03 -6.57
N GLU A 175 9.61 -12.25 -7.10
CA GLU A 175 8.51 -12.67 -7.97
C GLU A 175 7.43 -13.43 -7.22
N ARG A 176 7.80 -14.07 -6.10
CA ARG A 176 6.90 -14.90 -5.29
C ARG A 176 7.03 -14.56 -3.80
N PRO A 177 5.92 -14.64 -3.04
CA PRO A 177 5.92 -14.27 -1.62
C PRO A 177 6.95 -15.02 -0.77
N GLU A 178 7.16 -16.31 -1.00
CA GLU A 178 8.09 -17.13 -0.24
C GLU A 178 9.56 -16.67 -0.36
N GLU A 179 9.92 -15.95 -1.43
CA GLU A 179 11.26 -15.41 -1.60
C GLU A 179 11.61 -14.36 -0.53
N LEU A 180 10.61 -13.74 0.10
CA LEU A 180 10.84 -12.81 1.20
C LEU A 180 11.54 -13.47 2.39
N LEU A 181 11.33 -14.76 2.61
CA LEU A 181 11.88 -15.51 3.74
C LEU A 181 13.42 -15.64 3.73
N GLN A 182 14.09 -15.32 2.62
CA GLN A 182 15.57 -15.29 2.54
C GLN A 182 16.18 -13.97 3.04
N PHE A 183 15.37 -12.97 3.31
CA PHE A 183 15.83 -11.65 3.77
C PHE A 183 15.67 -11.45 5.29
N VAL A 184 15.06 -12.43 5.97
CA VAL A 184 14.71 -12.38 7.40
C VAL A 184 15.11 -13.65 8.13
#